data_189588289ecb48d03adb2caf706ebfd2
#
_entry.id   189588289ecb48d03adb2caf706ebfd2
#
_cell.length_a   1.000
_cell.length_b   1.000
_cell.length_c   1.000
_cell.angle_alpha   90.00
_cell.angle_beta   90.00
_cell.angle_gamma   90.00
#
_symmetry.space_group_name_H-M   'P 1'
#
loop_
_entity.id
_entity.type
_entity.pdbx_description
1 polymer ?
#
loop_
_entity_poly.entity_id
_entity_poly.type
_entity_poly.pdbx_seq_one_letter_code
_entity_poly.pdbx_strand_id
1 'polypeptide(L)'
;MPQVRGDTAFYPSALEKGLRSEQALKLAMAEMYVQGVSTRKVSAIVEELCGTAVSSTQVSACAVLIDLGITPEGQRVILGVSVALSEAEAHWRAFFHSLVQRGLCGVTFIVSDDHSGMAAARQAVFGAVPWQRCQFHLQQNAQAYVPRLDQRAEVARAIRGVFQCTSRLAAEQRLKEFVAHYAKAAPKLAAWLEENLPQGFTVFTLPAAHQPRMRTSNALERVNQELKRRTRVARVFPNEPSLLRLISALLAETSDDWETGIIYLNMENQNPPSV
;
A
#
# COMPACT_ATOMS: atom_id res chain seq x y z
N MET A 1 -42.57 -8.70 -8.83
CA MET A 1 -42.31 -7.39 -9.46
C MET A 1 -43.65 -6.67 -9.64
N PRO A 2 -43.80 -5.41 -9.24
CA PRO A 2 -45.01 -4.66 -9.54
C PRO A 2 -45.09 -4.47 -11.06
N GLN A 3 -46.21 -4.90 -11.66
CA GLN A 3 -46.51 -4.66 -13.07
C GLN A 3 -47.10 -3.23 -13.19
N VAL A 4 -46.43 -2.38 -13.97
CA VAL A 4 -47.01 -1.08 -14.36
C VAL A 4 -47.87 -1.32 -15.59
N ARG A 5 -49.16 -0.95 -15.52
CA ARG A 5 -50.10 -0.98 -16.65
C ARG A 5 -49.84 0.26 -17.53
N GLY A 6 -49.38 0.05 -18.74
CA GLY A 6 -49.15 1.08 -19.76
C GLY A 6 -48.04 0.69 -20.74
N ASP A 7 -48.05 1.21 -21.96
CA ASP A 7 -47.12 0.92 -23.05
C ASP A 7 -45.69 1.50 -22.87
N THR A 8 -45.42 2.18 -21.78
CA THR A 8 -44.10 2.70 -21.45
C THR A 8 -43.39 1.77 -20.45
N ALA A 9 -42.33 1.08 -20.89
CA ALA A 9 -41.50 0.29 -20.02
C ALA A 9 -40.82 1.18 -18.99
N PHE A 10 -41.33 1.21 -17.77
CA PHE A 10 -40.70 1.90 -16.63
C PHE A 10 -39.46 1.11 -16.19
N TYR A 11 -38.33 1.76 -16.27
CA TYR A 11 -37.05 1.21 -15.79
C TYR A 11 -36.49 2.11 -14.68
N PRO A 12 -36.46 1.65 -13.41
CA PRO A 12 -35.90 2.46 -12.33
C PRO A 12 -34.43 2.79 -12.64
N SER A 13 -34.05 4.04 -12.58
CA SER A 13 -32.67 4.52 -12.82
C SER A 13 -31.63 3.90 -11.88
N ALA A 14 -32.07 3.32 -10.77
CA ALA A 14 -31.22 2.59 -9.82
C ALA A 14 -30.85 1.16 -10.28
N LEU A 15 -31.41 0.68 -11.41
CA LEU A 15 -31.16 -0.66 -11.92
C LEU A 15 -30.53 -0.58 -13.31
N GLU A 16 -29.26 -0.90 -13.42
CA GLU A 16 -28.57 -0.99 -14.70
C GLU A 16 -29.09 -2.16 -15.55
N LYS A 17 -29.43 -1.83 -16.81
CA LYS A 17 -30.02 -2.79 -17.75
C LYS A 17 -28.94 -3.76 -18.21
N GLY A 18 -29.11 -5.05 -17.96
CA GLY A 18 -28.19 -6.11 -18.42
C GLY A 18 -27.16 -6.59 -17.41
N LEU A 19 -26.94 -5.87 -16.30
CA LEU A 19 -25.93 -6.22 -15.28
C LEU A 19 -26.53 -6.82 -14.00
N ARG A 20 -27.85 -7.09 -13.97
CA ARG A 20 -28.55 -7.57 -12.77
C ARG A 20 -28.04 -8.89 -12.22
N SER A 21 -27.72 -9.84 -13.11
CA SER A 21 -27.24 -11.17 -12.70
C SER A 21 -25.82 -11.08 -12.12
N GLU A 22 -24.98 -10.25 -12.70
CA GLU A 22 -23.59 -10.06 -12.24
C GLU A 22 -23.54 -9.32 -10.90
N GLN A 23 -24.33 -8.28 -10.72
CA GLN A 23 -24.41 -7.56 -9.44
C GLN A 23 -25.06 -8.42 -8.34
N ALA A 24 -26.12 -9.16 -8.66
CA ALA A 24 -26.74 -10.10 -7.72
C ALA A 24 -25.78 -11.20 -7.31
N LEU A 25 -24.97 -11.70 -8.25
CA LEU A 25 -23.94 -12.69 -7.97
C LEU A 25 -22.84 -12.13 -7.07
N LYS A 26 -22.33 -10.92 -7.35
CA LYS A 26 -21.33 -10.24 -6.51
C LYS A 26 -21.86 -10.00 -5.08
N LEU A 27 -23.12 -9.60 -4.95
CA LEU A 27 -23.78 -9.40 -3.64
C LEU A 27 -23.94 -10.73 -2.89
N ALA A 28 -24.36 -11.80 -3.58
CA ALA A 28 -24.50 -13.11 -2.96
C ALA A 28 -23.15 -13.69 -2.52
N MET A 29 -22.08 -13.51 -3.31
CA MET A 29 -20.71 -13.89 -2.93
C MET A 29 -20.22 -13.12 -1.71
N ALA A 30 -20.46 -11.82 -1.67
CA ALA A 30 -20.11 -10.97 -0.52
C ALA A 30 -20.86 -11.41 0.73
N GLU A 31 -22.17 -11.66 0.63
CA GLU A 31 -23.02 -12.14 1.72
C GLU A 31 -22.52 -13.48 2.28
N MET A 32 -22.24 -14.45 1.43
CA MET A 32 -21.69 -15.76 1.84
C MET A 32 -20.35 -15.61 2.57
N TYR A 33 -19.47 -14.75 2.10
CA TYR A 33 -18.19 -14.48 2.77
C TYR A 33 -18.37 -13.90 4.17
N VAL A 34 -19.32 -12.98 4.32
CA VAL A 34 -19.69 -12.35 5.60
C VAL A 34 -20.25 -13.34 6.59
N GLN A 35 -21.05 -14.28 6.12
CA GLN A 35 -21.59 -15.36 6.93
C GLN A 35 -20.51 -16.39 7.37
N GLY A 36 -19.23 -16.10 7.11
CA GLY A 36 -18.10 -16.95 7.50
C GLY A 36 -17.86 -18.14 6.58
N VAL A 37 -18.46 -18.14 5.40
CA VAL A 37 -18.19 -19.16 4.37
C VAL A 37 -16.82 -18.89 3.77
N SER A 38 -15.93 -19.89 3.79
CA SER A 38 -14.59 -19.72 3.22
C SER A 38 -14.64 -19.40 1.72
N THR A 39 -13.68 -18.60 1.22
CA THR A 39 -13.60 -18.23 -0.22
C THR A 39 -13.62 -19.44 -1.16
N ARG A 40 -13.05 -20.59 -0.76
CA ARG A 40 -13.13 -21.85 -1.51
C ARG A 40 -14.57 -22.39 -1.61
N LYS A 41 -15.31 -22.35 -0.50
CA LYS A 41 -16.72 -22.80 -0.50
C LYS A 41 -17.59 -21.85 -1.30
N VAL A 42 -17.36 -20.53 -1.23
CA VAL A 42 -18.07 -19.55 -2.07
C VAL A 42 -17.82 -19.82 -3.54
N SER A 43 -16.56 -20.04 -3.95
CA SER A 43 -16.21 -20.38 -5.34
C SER A 43 -16.91 -21.66 -5.82
N ALA A 44 -16.94 -22.72 -4.99
CA ALA A 44 -17.60 -23.98 -5.32
C ALA A 44 -19.12 -23.81 -5.47
N ILE A 45 -19.77 -23.06 -4.57
CA ILE A 45 -21.21 -22.79 -4.63
C ILE A 45 -21.57 -21.98 -5.88
N VAL A 46 -20.76 -20.99 -6.22
CA VAL A 46 -20.99 -20.15 -7.42
C VAL A 46 -20.79 -20.95 -8.69
N GLU A 47 -19.78 -21.83 -8.74
CA GLU A 47 -19.55 -22.73 -9.88
C GLU A 47 -20.73 -23.68 -10.07
N GLU A 48 -21.26 -24.25 -8.98
CA GLU A 48 -22.42 -25.14 -9.01
C GLU A 48 -23.72 -24.43 -9.43
N LEU A 49 -23.94 -23.19 -8.93
CA LEU A 49 -25.18 -22.42 -9.18
C LEU A 49 -25.18 -21.70 -10.54
N CYS A 50 -24.02 -21.25 -11.01
CA CYS A 50 -23.92 -20.35 -12.17
C CYS A 50 -23.16 -20.97 -13.35
N GLY A 51 -22.59 -22.16 -13.18
CA GLY A 51 -21.80 -22.84 -14.21
C GLY A 51 -20.50 -22.12 -14.59
N THR A 52 -20.08 -21.12 -13.79
CA THR A 52 -18.88 -20.31 -14.01
C THR A 52 -17.91 -20.47 -12.85
N ALA A 53 -16.67 -20.88 -13.13
CA ALA A 53 -15.61 -20.94 -12.15
C ALA A 53 -15.21 -19.51 -11.71
N VAL A 54 -15.42 -19.20 -10.43
CA VAL A 54 -15.00 -17.94 -9.83
C VAL A 54 -13.79 -18.19 -8.96
N SER A 55 -12.68 -17.49 -9.23
CA SER A 55 -11.47 -17.65 -8.41
C SER A 55 -11.69 -17.11 -7.00
N SER A 56 -11.00 -17.71 -6.02
CA SER A 56 -11.02 -17.22 -4.63
C SER A 56 -10.58 -15.74 -4.51
N THR A 57 -9.80 -15.25 -5.47
CA THR A 57 -9.38 -13.84 -5.60
C THR A 57 -10.52 -12.93 -6.03
N GLN A 58 -11.47 -13.40 -6.84
CA GLN A 58 -12.64 -12.61 -7.25
C GLN A 58 -13.66 -12.42 -6.13
N VAL A 59 -13.66 -13.31 -5.13
CA VAL A 59 -14.54 -13.23 -3.96
C VAL A 59 -14.01 -12.26 -2.89
N SER A 60 -12.72 -12.00 -2.86
CA SER A 60 -12.10 -11.45 -1.65
C SER A 60 -11.45 -10.09 -1.75
N ALA A 61 -11.37 -9.38 -2.86
CA ALA A 61 -10.53 -8.19 -2.78
C ALA A 61 -10.89 -7.02 -3.69
N CYS A 62 -11.44 -5.99 -3.08
CA CYS A 62 -11.08 -4.64 -3.48
C CYS A 62 -9.78 -4.25 -2.75
N ALA A 63 -8.75 -3.87 -3.48
CA ALA A 63 -7.59 -3.19 -2.94
C ALA A 63 -7.94 -1.72 -2.70
N VAL A 64 -7.52 -1.18 -1.56
CA VAL A 64 -7.61 0.26 -1.30
C VAL A 64 -6.22 0.86 -1.48
N LEU A 65 -6.09 1.71 -2.49
CA LEU A 65 -4.86 2.44 -2.78
C LEU A 65 -4.92 3.78 -2.06
N ILE A 66 -3.90 4.09 -1.26
CA ILE A 66 -3.82 5.34 -0.49
C ILE A 66 -2.46 5.96 -0.70
N ASP A 67 -2.43 7.27 -0.91
CA ASP A 67 -1.20 8.05 -0.94
C ASP A 67 -1.24 9.16 0.11
N LEU A 68 -0.10 9.33 0.78
CA LEU A 68 0.13 10.29 1.84
C LEU A 68 1.29 11.19 1.44
N GLY A 69 1.07 12.49 1.52
CA GLY A 69 2.09 13.51 1.28
C GLY A 69 2.57 14.20 2.55
N ILE A 70 3.69 14.89 2.39
CA ILE A 70 4.19 15.88 3.35
C ILE A 70 4.28 17.19 2.59
N THR A 71 3.59 18.21 3.08
CA THR A 71 3.54 19.53 2.45
C THR A 71 4.86 20.28 2.59
N PRO A 72 5.10 21.38 1.84
CA PRO A 72 6.26 22.25 2.04
C PRO A 72 6.36 22.82 3.45
N GLU A 73 5.25 22.93 4.17
CA GLU A 73 5.18 23.38 5.57
C GLU A 73 5.51 22.26 6.57
N GLY A 74 5.72 21.03 6.08
CA GLY A 74 6.08 19.87 6.87
C GLY A 74 4.90 19.14 7.51
N GLN A 75 3.68 19.43 7.10
CA GLN A 75 2.47 18.77 7.57
C GLN A 75 2.16 17.53 6.74
N ARG A 76 1.52 16.54 7.36
CA ARG A 76 1.02 15.37 6.62
C ARG A 76 -0.34 15.67 6.03
N VAL A 77 -0.58 15.12 4.86
CA VAL A 77 -1.85 15.23 4.15
C VAL A 77 -2.17 13.93 3.41
N ILE A 78 -3.43 13.58 3.31
CA ILE A 78 -3.86 12.47 2.45
C ILE A 78 -4.02 13.03 1.03
N LEU A 79 -3.15 12.60 0.12
CA LEU A 79 -3.18 13.04 -1.28
C LEU A 79 -4.33 12.42 -2.05
N GLY A 80 -4.69 11.20 -1.71
CA GLY A 80 -5.82 10.53 -2.35
C GLY A 80 -6.05 9.11 -1.89
N VAL A 81 -7.20 8.60 -2.32
CA VAL A 81 -7.63 7.22 -2.13
C VAL A 81 -8.33 6.73 -3.40
N SER A 82 -8.14 5.47 -3.72
CA SER A 82 -8.85 4.77 -4.79
C SER A 82 -9.19 3.36 -4.34
N VAL A 83 -10.31 2.85 -4.83
CA VAL A 83 -10.68 1.44 -4.67
C VAL A 83 -10.47 0.76 -6.02
N ALA A 84 -9.77 -0.34 -6.03
CA ALA A 84 -9.42 -1.09 -7.23
C ALA A 84 -9.63 -2.59 -7.02
N LEU A 85 -9.80 -3.35 -8.10
CA LEU A 85 -9.96 -4.80 -8.03
C LEU A 85 -8.66 -5.53 -7.63
N SER A 86 -7.52 -4.88 -7.79
CA SER A 86 -6.20 -5.45 -7.44
C SER A 86 -5.15 -4.36 -7.34
N GLU A 87 -3.98 -4.72 -6.84
CA GLU A 87 -2.79 -3.85 -6.83
C GLU A 87 -1.95 -3.95 -8.12
N ALA A 88 -2.61 -4.21 -9.27
CA ALA A 88 -1.94 -4.28 -10.56
C ALA A 88 -1.40 -2.90 -10.98
N GLU A 89 -0.36 -2.89 -11.83
CA GLU A 89 0.28 -1.68 -12.34
C GLU A 89 -0.73 -0.69 -12.94
N ALA A 90 -1.71 -1.17 -13.72
CA ALA A 90 -2.69 -0.32 -14.38
C ALA A 90 -3.51 0.51 -13.38
N HIS A 91 -3.90 -0.07 -12.23
CA HIS A 91 -4.65 0.61 -11.19
C HIS A 91 -3.79 1.65 -10.46
N TRP A 92 -2.55 1.29 -10.08
CA TRP A 92 -1.61 2.22 -9.50
C TRP A 92 -1.28 3.38 -10.44
N ARG A 93 -1.05 3.09 -11.73
CA ARG A 93 -0.77 4.11 -12.74
C ARG A 93 -1.95 5.08 -12.91
N ALA A 94 -3.18 4.57 -13.02
CA ALA A 94 -4.39 5.39 -13.10
C ALA A 94 -4.54 6.25 -11.83
N PHE A 95 -4.28 5.70 -10.67
CA PHE A 95 -4.32 6.43 -9.40
C PHE A 95 -3.29 7.57 -9.36
N PHE A 96 -2.01 7.31 -9.67
CA PHE A 96 -0.98 8.34 -9.70
C PHE A 96 -1.27 9.43 -10.75
N HIS A 97 -1.74 9.07 -11.94
CA HIS A 97 -2.18 10.06 -12.92
C HIS A 97 -3.32 10.93 -12.40
N SER A 98 -4.27 10.37 -11.67
CA SER A 98 -5.35 11.15 -11.06
C SER A 98 -4.82 12.18 -10.03
N LEU A 99 -3.77 11.84 -9.27
CA LEU A 99 -3.11 12.78 -8.36
C LEU A 99 -2.47 13.94 -9.13
N VAL A 100 -1.71 13.63 -10.18
CA VAL A 100 -1.07 14.64 -11.04
C VAL A 100 -2.11 15.53 -11.71
N GLN A 101 -3.19 14.98 -12.26
CA GLN A 101 -4.29 15.75 -12.87
C GLN A 101 -4.99 16.69 -11.88
N ARG A 102 -5.04 16.32 -10.60
CA ARG A 102 -5.58 17.16 -9.51
C ARG A 102 -4.59 18.21 -9.01
N GLY A 103 -3.38 18.30 -9.59
CA GLY A 103 -2.39 19.31 -9.27
C GLY A 103 -1.22 18.84 -8.41
N LEU A 104 -1.05 17.54 -8.15
CA LEU A 104 0.15 17.05 -7.47
C LEU A 104 1.39 17.35 -8.32
N CYS A 105 2.26 18.19 -7.79
CA CYS A 105 3.52 18.60 -8.40
C CYS A 105 4.62 18.73 -7.34
N GLY A 106 5.88 18.90 -7.79
CA GLY A 106 7.00 19.16 -6.88
C GLY A 106 7.36 17.99 -5.96
N VAL A 107 7.01 16.76 -6.32
CA VAL A 107 7.37 15.57 -5.53
C VAL A 107 8.89 15.41 -5.55
N THR A 108 9.54 15.46 -4.39
CA THR A 108 11.01 15.42 -4.25
C THR A 108 11.53 14.10 -3.71
N PHE A 109 10.67 13.29 -3.07
CA PHE A 109 11.08 12.02 -2.47
C PHE A 109 9.87 11.08 -2.30
N ILE A 110 10.04 9.80 -2.55
CA ILE A 110 8.98 8.79 -2.43
C ILE A 110 9.46 7.66 -1.52
N VAL A 111 8.61 7.26 -0.56
CA VAL A 111 8.82 6.08 0.29
C VAL A 111 7.70 5.08 0.03
N SER A 112 8.05 3.85 -0.29
CA SER A 112 7.07 2.77 -0.45
C SER A 112 7.66 1.41 -0.13
N ASP A 113 6.84 0.38 -0.12
CA ASP A 113 7.30 -1.00 -0.29
C ASP A 113 7.64 -1.27 -1.77
N ASP A 114 7.98 -2.51 -2.09
CA ASP A 114 8.36 -2.94 -3.43
C ASP A 114 7.32 -3.93 -3.99
N HIS A 115 6.04 -3.54 -3.96
CA HIS A 115 5.01 -4.28 -4.68
C HIS A 115 5.18 -4.05 -6.19
N SER A 116 5.26 -5.11 -6.98
CA SER A 116 5.64 -5.04 -8.40
C SER A 116 4.78 -4.09 -9.22
N GLY A 117 3.44 -4.11 -9.03
CA GLY A 117 2.52 -3.23 -9.75
C GLY A 117 2.72 -1.76 -9.39
N MET A 118 2.91 -1.46 -8.10
CA MET A 118 3.18 -0.10 -7.65
C MET A 118 4.55 0.39 -8.10
N ALA A 119 5.59 -0.45 -8.03
CA ALA A 119 6.94 -0.10 -8.46
C ALA A 119 6.98 0.29 -9.95
N ALA A 120 6.33 -0.49 -10.82
CA ALA A 120 6.22 -0.20 -12.25
C ALA A 120 5.45 1.10 -12.52
N ALA A 121 4.32 1.32 -11.84
CA ALA A 121 3.52 2.54 -11.96
C ALA A 121 4.29 3.78 -11.48
N ARG A 122 4.97 3.69 -10.33
CA ARG A 122 5.84 4.76 -9.80
C ARG A 122 6.95 5.10 -10.79
N GLN A 123 7.62 4.10 -11.33
CA GLN A 123 8.68 4.33 -12.32
C GLN A 123 8.16 5.04 -13.57
N ALA A 124 6.95 4.71 -14.01
CA ALA A 124 6.35 5.30 -15.20
C ALA A 124 5.89 6.77 -14.98
N VAL A 125 5.38 7.10 -13.78
CA VAL A 125 4.81 8.42 -13.49
C VAL A 125 5.82 9.36 -12.80
N PHE A 126 6.64 8.81 -11.90
CA PHE A 126 7.57 9.54 -11.04
C PHE A 126 9.02 9.03 -11.15
N GLY A 127 9.42 8.51 -12.31
CA GLY A 127 10.72 7.82 -12.49
C GLY A 127 11.96 8.67 -12.17
N ALA A 128 11.87 10.00 -12.29
CA ALA A 128 12.95 10.91 -11.94
C ALA A 128 13.03 11.24 -10.44
N VAL A 129 12.00 10.88 -9.65
CA VAL A 129 11.96 11.19 -8.21
C VAL A 129 12.74 10.14 -7.43
N PRO A 130 13.65 10.56 -6.52
CA PRO A 130 14.36 9.65 -5.64
C PRO A 130 13.40 8.76 -4.84
N TRP A 131 13.64 7.45 -4.89
CA TRP A 131 12.81 6.45 -4.22
C TRP A 131 13.57 5.76 -3.10
N GLN A 132 12.91 5.61 -1.97
CA GLN A 132 13.33 4.89 -0.79
C GLN A 132 12.42 3.68 -0.59
N ARG A 133 12.99 2.47 -0.62
CA ARG A 133 12.24 1.30 -0.17
C ARG A 133 12.11 1.29 1.35
N CYS A 134 10.91 1.02 1.85
CA CYS A 134 10.62 0.98 3.28
C CYS A 134 11.55 0.01 4.01
N GLN A 135 12.36 0.53 4.93
CA GLN A 135 13.35 -0.26 5.67
C GLN A 135 12.72 -1.33 6.56
N PHE A 136 11.48 -1.11 7.03
CA PHE A 136 10.73 -2.12 7.80
C PHE A 136 10.39 -3.32 6.90
N HIS A 137 9.87 -3.09 5.70
CA HIS A 137 9.55 -4.17 4.76
C HIS A 137 10.81 -4.88 4.24
N LEU A 138 11.91 -4.16 4.02
CA LEU A 138 13.21 -4.78 3.73
C LEU A 138 13.64 -5.74 4.84
N GLN A 139 13.57 -5.31 6.10
CA GLN A 139 13.90 -6.17 7.23
C GLN A 139 12.97 -7.38 7.31
N GLN A 140 11.68 -7.19 7.09
CA GLN A 140 10.68 -8.25 7.12
C GLN A 140 10.91 -9.27 5.99
N ASN A 141 11.16 -8.80 4.77
CA ASN A 141 11.39 -9.66 3.61
C ASN A 141 12.68 -10.48 3.73
N ALA A 142 13.73 -9.92 4.33
CA ALA A 142 14.98 -10.65 4.62
C ALA A 142 14.74 -11.91 5.46
N GLN A 143 13.70 -11.92 6.33
CA GLN A 143 13.42 -13.06 7.20
C GLN A 143 13.05 -14.35 6.46
N ALA A 144 12.59 -14.25 5.21
CA ALA A 144 12.31 -15.41 4.36
C ALA A 144 13.58 -16.16 3.94
N TYR A 145 14.73 -15.49 3.95
CA TYR A 145 16.03 -16.03 3.54
C TYR A 145 16.89 -16.49 4.71
N VAL A 146 16.44 -16.27 5.95
CA VAL A 146 17.14 -16.72 7.16
C VAL A 146 16.92 -18.22 7.34
N PRO A 147 18.01 -19.05 7.33
CA PRO A 147 17.87 -20.51 7.31
C PRO A 147 17.26 -21.08 8.60
N ARG A 148 17.49 -20.43 9.73
CA ARG A 148 17.08 -20.91 11.06
C ARG A 148 16.28 -19.85 11.80
N LEU A 149 15.18 -20.27 12.43
CA LEU A 149 14.28 -19.38 13.18
C LEU A 149 14.97 -18.64 14.33
N ASP A 150 15.89 -19.30 15.02
CA ASP A 150 16.65 -18.74 16.13
C ASP A 150 17.59 -17.61 15.72
N GLN A 151 18.03 -17.57 14.45
CA GLN A 151 18.87 -16.51 13.88
C GLN A 151 18.12 -15.28 13.43
N ARG A 152 16.78 -15.34 13.29
CA ARG A 152 15.97 -14.23 12.77
C ARG A 152 16.13 -12.94 13.57
N ALA A 153 16.17 -13.03 14.89
CA ALA A 153 16.32 -11.87 15.76
C ALA A 153 17.71 -11.21 15.60
N GLU A 154 18.75 -12.00 15.38
CA GLU A 154 20.10 -11.54 15.16
C GLU A 154 20.21 -10.83 13.81
N VAL A 155 19.75 -11.46 12.73
CA VAL A 155 19.71 -10.88 11.38
C VAL A 155 18.91 -9.57 11.37
N ALA A 156 17.76 -9.52 12.03
CA ALA A 156 16.96 -8.31 12.14
C ALA A 156 17.69 -7.18 12.88
N ARG A 157 18.46 -7.50 13.93
CA ARG A 157 19.31 -6.51 14.64
C ARG A 157 20.46 -6.02 13.75
N ALA A 158 21.10 -6.92 13.00
CA ALA A 158 22.17 -6.56 12.08
C ALA A 158 21.67 -5.62 10.96
N ILE A 159 20.52 -5.93 10.34
CA ILE A 159 19.90 -5.06 9.34
C ILE A 159 19.57 -3.68 9.92
N ARG A 160 18.97 -3.61 11.11
CA ARG A 160 18.74 -2.32 11.78
C ARG A 160 20.03 -1.56 12.00
N GLY A 161 21.12 -2.26 12.39
CA GLY A 161 22.42 -1.65 12.56
C GLY A 161 22.98 -1.04 11.28
N VAL A 162 22.74 -1.64 10.11
CA VAL A 162 23.08 -1.07 8.80
C VAL A 162 22.27 0.22 8.56
N PHE A 163 20.97 0.20 8.79
CA PHE A 163 20.10 1.36 8.56
C PHE A 163 20.27 2.50 9.57
N GLN A 164 20.85 2.22 10.74
CA GLN A 164 21.11 3.22 11.78
C GLN A 164 22.45 3.94 11.64
N CYS A 165 23.23 3.62 10.62
CA CYS A 165 24.47 4.36 10.31
C CYS A 165 24.17 5.84 10.07
N THR A 166 25.17 6.69 10.32
CA THR A 166 25.04 8.16 10.18
C THR A 166 25.26 8.63 8.75
N SER A 167 25.84 7.79 7.88
CA SER A 167 26.09 8.11 6.48
C SER A 167 25.86 6.90 5.59
N ARG A 168 25.64 7.16 4.29
CA ARG A 168 25.52 6.13 3.28
C ARG A 168 26.78 5.28 3.19
N LEU A 169 27.95 5.91 3.22
CA LEU A 169 29.24 5.20 3.15
C LEU A 169 29.41 4.21 4.32
N ALA A 170 29.07 4.63 5.53
CA ALA A 170 29.12 3.75 6.71
C ALA A 170 28.10 2.59 6.59
N ALA A 171 26.91 2.86 6.05
CA ALA A 171 25.90 1.81 5.82
C ALA A 171 26.35 0.80 4.76
N GLU A 172 26.96 1.25 3.67
CA GLU A 172 27.52 0.38 2.62
C GLU A 172 28.67 -0.47 3.14
N GLN A 173 29.57 0.11 3.94
CA GLN A 173 30.66 -0.63 4.56
C GLN A 173 30.14 -1.72 5.51
N ARG A 174 29.21 -1.37 6.38
CA ARG A 174 28.60 -2.31 7.31
C ARG A 174 27.79 -3.40 6.60
N LEU A 175 27.15 -3.08 5.47
CA LEU A 175 26.49 -4.08 4.63
C LEU A 175 27.49 -5.08 4.05
N LYS A 176 28.64 -4.62 3.53
CA LYS A 176 29.71 -5.50 3.01
C LYS A 176 30.19 -6.48 4.07
N GLU A 177 30.44 -6.01 5.29
CA GLU A 177 30.84 -6.86 6.41
C GLU A 177 29.77 -7.89 6.75
N PHE A 178 28.50 -7.47 6.75
CA PHE A 178 27.34 -8.32 7.03
C PHE A 178 27.16 -9.39 5.95
N VAL A 179 27.26 -9.03 4.67
CA VAL A 179 27.23 -9.98 3.53
C VAL A 179 28.37 -10.99 3.62
N ALA A 180 29.59 -10.53 3.89
CA ALA A 180 30.76 -11.41 4.03
C ALA A 180 30.60 -12.42 5.17
N HIS A 181 29.99 -12.01 6.29
CA HIS A 181 29.70 -12.89 7.44
C HIS A 181 28.79 -14.05 7.06
N TYR A 182 27.74 -13.80 6.25
CA TYR A 182 26.76 -14.81 5.86
C TYR A 182 27.07 -15.53 4.54
N ALA A 183 28.11 -15.10 3.79
CA ALA A 183 28.42 -15.62 2.45
C ALA A 183 28.57 -17.16 2.41
N LYS A 184 29.16 -17.76 3.44
CA LYS A 184 29.36 -19.21 3.54
C LYS A 184 28.20 -19.93 4.23
N ALA A 185 27.68 -19.35 5.32
CA ALA A 185 26.67 -19.99 6.17
C ALA A 185 25.24 -19.87 5.61
N ALA A 186 24.93 -18.77 4.90
CA ALA A 186 23.62 -18.50 4.34
C ALA A 186 23.73 -17.73 3.01
N PRO A 187 24.23 -18.36 1.92
CA PRO A 187 24.53 -17.67 0.67
C PRO A 187 23.32 -17.01 0.02
N LYS A 188 22.13 -17.60 0.16
CA LYS A 188 20.88 -16.98 -0.32
C LYS A 188 20.52 -15.69 0.43
N LEU A 189 20.75 -15.66 1.74
CA LEU A 189 20.56 -14.45 2.54
C LEU A 189 21.58 -13.39 2.13
N ALA A 190 22.87 -13.76 2.01
CA ALA A 190 23.92 -12.84 1.63
C ALA A 190 23.66 -12.18 0.27
N ALA A 191 23.30 -12.97 -0.75
CA ALA A 191 22.94 -12.45 -2.07
C ALA A 191 21.73 -11.51 -2.02
N TRP A 192 20.68 -11.89 -1.27
CA TRP A 192 19.49 -11.05 -1.12
C TRP A 192 19.80 -9.72 -0.42
N LEU A 193 20.63 -9.75 0.63
CA LEU A 193 21.04 -8.54 1.36
C LEU A 193 21.82 -7.57 0.46
N GLU A 194 22.78 -8.09 -0.31
CA GLU A 194 23.61 -7.31 -1.23
C GLU A 194 22.78 -6.62 -2.30
N GLU A 195 21.79 -7.32 -2.86
CA GLU A 195 20.92 -6.81 -3.93
C GLU A 195 19.89 -5.81 -3.40
N ASN A 196 19.27 -6.07 -2.24
CA ASN A 196 18.06 -5.37 -1.83
C ASN A 196 18.30 -4.27 -0.80
N LEU A 197 19.21 -4.42 0.18
CA LEU A 197 19.39 -3.42 1.24
C LEU A 197 19.80 -2.02 0.73
N PRO A 198 20.59 -1.88 -0.37
CA PRO A 198 20.93 -0.56 -0.91
C PRO A 198 19.71 0.28 -1.32
N GLN A 199 18.58 -0.35 -1.66
CA GLN A 199 17.31 0.35 -1.96
C GLN A 199 16.75 1.08 -0.74
N GLY A 200 17.20 0.76 0.47
CA GLY A 200 16.90 1.41 1.72
C GLY A 200 17.87 2.55 2.10
N PHE A 201 18.80 2.96 1.22
CA PHE A 201 19.81 3.97 1.52
C PHE A 201 19.54 5.34 0.92
N THR A 202 18.50 5.48 0.09
CA THR A 202 18.15 6.77 -0.52
C THR A 202 17.85 7.84 0.54
N VAL A 203 17.37 7.45 1.71
CA VAL A 203 17.11 8.34 2.84
C VAL A 203 18.33 9.14 3.30
N PHE A 204 19.55 8.65 3.07
CA PHE A 204 20.77 9.37 3.42
C PHE A 204 21.02 10.64 2.58
N THR A 205 20.26 10.84 1.49
CA THR A 205 20.27 12.10 0.72
C THR A 205 19.46 13.21 1.40
N LEU A 206 18.64 12.87 2.40
CA LEU A 206 17.84 13.82 3.14
C LEU A 206 18.60 14.39 4.34
N PRO A 207 18.21 15.59 4.81
CA PRO A 207 18.72 16.15 6.07
C PRO A 207 18.59 15.15 7.22
N ALA A 208 19.57 15.08 8.10
CA ALA A 208 19.62 14.12 9.21
C ALA A 208 18.34 14.14 10.09
N ALA A 209 17.74 15.32 10.28
CA ALA A 209 16.50 15.49 11.03
C ALA A 209 15.29 14.80 10.36
N HIS A 210 15.28 14.68 9.04
CA HIS A 210 14.18 14.06 8.27
C HIS A 210 14.32 12.53 8.18
N GLN A 211 15.54 12.01 8.17
CA GLN A 211 15.83 10.60 7.94
C GLN A 211 15.01 9.64 8.82
N PRO A 212 14.86 9.85 10.15
CA PRO A 212 14.13 8.90 10.99
C PRO A 212 12.67 8.71 10.59
N ARG A 213 12.04 9.74 10.03
CA ARG A 213 10.63 9.72 9.62
C ARG A 213 10.42 9.27 8.18
N MET A 214 11.46 9.40 7.34
CA MET A 214 11.43 9.05 5.91
C MET A 214 12.04 7.68 5.60
N ARG A 215 12.41 6.91 6.62
CA ARG A 215 12.94 5.53 6.48
C ARG A 215 11.87 4.49 6.17
N THR A 216 10.63 4.75 6.59
CA THR A 216 9.55 3.75 6.56
C THR A 216 8.22 4.38 6.16
N SER A 217 7.32 3.55 5.64
CA SER A 217 5.90 3.87 5.39
C SER A 217 5.02 3.80 6.65
N ASN A 218 5.59 3.87 7.84
CA ASN A 218 4.90 3.65 9.11
C ASN A 218 3.68 4.57 9.32
N ALA A 219 3.73 5.81 8.81
CA ALA A 219 2.57 6.72 8.86
C ALA A 219 1.38 6.15 8.09
N LEU A 220 1.62 5.62 6.88
CA LEU A 220 0.60 4.96 6.05
C LEU A 220 0.11 3.65 6.67
N GLU A 221 1.01 2.87 7.28
CA GLU A 221 0.63 1.63 7.97
C GLU A 221 -0.34 1.89 9.13
N ARG A 222 -0.13 2.96 9.90
CA ARG A 222 -1.06 3.39 10.97
C ARG A 222 -2.44 3.77 10.41
N VAL A 223 -2.48 4.50 9.29
CA VAL A 223 -3.73 4.81 8.58
C VAL A 223 -4.44 3.52 8.17
N ASN A 224 -3.72 2.59 7.56
CA ASN A 224 -4.26 1.30 7.15
C ASN A 224 -4.80 0.48 8.34
N GLN A 225 -4.12 0.49 9.48
CA GLN A 225 -4.58 -0.18 10.70
C GLN A 225 -5.88 0.44 11.23
N GLU A 226 -5.95 1.77 11.25
CA GLU A 226 -7.16 2.49 11.69
C GLU A 226 -8.34 2.26 10.74
N LEU A 227 -8.11 2.33 9.44
CA LEU A 227 -9.13 1.99 8.44
C LEU A 227 -9.64 0.54 8.64
N LYS A 228 -8.73 -0.42 8.79
CA LYS A 228 -9.11 -1.82 9.06
C LYS A 228 -9.91 -1.95 10.36
N ARG A 229 -9.56 -1.20 11.40
CA ARG A 229 -10.28 -1.21 12.66
C ARG A 229 -11.71 -0.69 12.50
N ARG A 230 -11.88 0.45 11.81
CA ARG A 230 -13.19 1.10 11.62
C ARG A 230 -14.07 0.35 10.60
N THR A 231 -13.49 -0.18 9.52
CA THR A 231 -14.23 -0.92 8.49
C THR A 231 -14.66 -2.31 8.94
N ARG A 232 -13.99 -2.93 9.92
CA ARG A 232 -14.44 -4.21 10.52
C ARG A 232 -15.85 -4.16 11.11
N VAL A 233 -16.31 -3.00 11.55
CA VAL A 233 -17.65 -2.82 12.10
C VAL A 233 -18.72 -2.92 11.01
N ALA A 234 -18.41 -2.41 9.82
CA ALA A 234 -19.33 -2.43 8.67
C ALA A 234 -19.37 -3.80 7.95
N ARG A 235 -18.39 -4.65 8.18
CA ARG A 235 -18.16 -6.03 7.67
C ARG A 235 -18.37 -6.23 6.17
N VAL A 236 -19.34 -5.59 5.53
CA VAL A 236 -19.67 -5.72 4.10
C VAL A 236 -20.05 -4.37 3.54
N PHE A 237 -19.51 -4.10 2.37
CA PHE A 237 -19.93 -2.96 1.56
C PHE A 237 -20.71 -3.47 0.36
N PRO A 238 -21.91 -2.93 0.10
CA PRO A 238 -22.77 -3.39 -0.99
C PRO A 238 -22.16 -3.12 -2.37
N ASN A 239 -21.22 -2.18 -2.47
CA ASN A 239 -20.50 -1.83 -3.70
C ASN A 239 -19.24 -0.99 -3.41
N GLU A 240 -18.37 -0.87 -4.40
CA GLU A 240 -17.14 -0.05 -4.34
C GLU A 240 -17.41 1.44 -3.99
N PRO A 241 -18.44 2.13 -4.55
CA PRO A 241 -18.73 3.50 -4.17
C PRO A 241 -19.10 3.68 -2.69
N SER A 242 -19.73 2.70 -2.06
CA SER A 242 -20.05 2.75 -0.62
C SER A 242 -18.80 2.60 0.23
N LEU A 243 -17.90 1.71 -0.16
CA LEU A 243 -16.58 1.55 0.48
C LEU A 243 -15.76 2.84 0.31
N LEU A 244 -15.67 3.37 -0.91
CA LEU A 244 -14.92 4.58 -1.20
C LEU A 244 -15.43 5.77 -0.38
N ARG A 245 -16.76 5.97 -0.27
CA ARG A 245 -17.34 7.06 0.53
C ARG A 245 -16.95 6.97 2.00
N LEU A 246 -17.04 5.79 2.61
CA LEU A 246 -16.66 5.63 4.01
C LEU A 246 -15.17 5.88 4.22
N ILE A 247 -14.33 5.27 3.39
CA ILE A 247 -12.87 5.44 3.49
C ILE A 247 -12.49 6.89 3.26
N SER A 248 -13.06 7.57 2.25
CA SER A 248 -12.79 8.99 1.99
C SER A 248 -13.18 9.89 3.16
N ALA A 249 -14.32 9.63 3.82
CA ALA A 249 -14.72 10.39 5.01
C ALA A 249 -13.73 10.19 6.17
N LEU A 250 -13.31 8.96 6.44
CA LEU A 250 -12.33 8.65 7.49
C LEU A 250 -10.95 9.25 7.21
N LEU A 251 -10.54 9.26 5.95
CA LEU A 251 -9.26 9.84 5.53
C LEU A 251 -9.29 11.37 5.53
N ALA A 252 -10.42 12.00 5.19
CA ALA A 252 -10.60 13.44 5.30
C ALA A 252 -10.48 13.90 6.75
N GLU A 253 -11.20 13.24 7.69
CA GLU A 253 -11.07 13.50 9.14
C GLU A 253 -9.61 13.37 9.60
N THR A 254 -8.91 12.34 9.15
CA THR A 254 -7.49 12.14 9.50
C THR A 254 -6.59 13.23 8.91
N SER A 255 -6.86 13.69 7.68
CA SER A 255 -6.10 14.76 7.01
C SER A 255 -6.29 16.10 7.72
N ASP A 256 -7.53 16.44 8.07
CA ASP A 256 -7.87 17.67 8.80
C ASP A 256 -7.17 17.72 10.17
N ASP A 257 -7.15 16.59 10.91
CA ASP A 257 -6.42 16.45 12.17
C ASP A 257 -4.91 16.66 11.99
N TRP A 258 -4.35 16.27 10.86
CA TRP A 258 -2.92 16.41 10.58
C TRP A 258 -2.55 17.82 10.11
N GLU A 259 -3.42 18.49 9.37
CA GLU A 259 -3.21 19.86 8.89
C GLU A 259 -3.24 20.87 10.04
N THR A 260 -4.05 20.59 11.06
CA THR A 260 -4.15 21.43 12.27
C THR A 260 -3.22 20.99 13.40
N GLY A 261 -2.55 19.84 13.23
CA GLY A 261 -1.77 19.16 14.25
C GLY A 261 -0.28 19.53 14.25
N ILE A 262 0.51 18.63 14.85
CA ILE A 262 1.97 18.81 15.01
C ILE A 262 2.68 18.68 13.64
N ILE A 263 3.58 19.62 13.34
CA ILE A 263 4.49 19.57 12.20
C ILE A 263 5.23 18.20 12.19
N TYR A 264 5.12 17.49 11.09
CA TYR A 264 5.72 16.16 10.94
C TYR A 264 7.20 16.24 10.58
N LEU A 265 7.57 17.12 9.64
CA LEU A 265 8.96 17.43 9.30
C LEU A 265 9.21 18.94 9.50
N ASN A 266 10.29 19.27 10.19
CA ASN A 266 10.72 20.68 10.23
C ASN A 266 11.46 20.99 8.92
N MET A 267 10.82 21.81 8.07
CA MET A 267 11.34 22.17 6.74
C MET A 267 12.28 23.40 6.77
N GLU A 268 12.45 24.06 7.93
CA GLU A 268 13.33 25.25 8.05
C GLU A 268 14.83 24.90 7.88
N ASN A 269 15.22 23.66 8.17
CA ASN A 269 16.60 23.20 8.09
C ASN A 269 16.86 22.40 6.80
N GLN A 270 16.68 23.00 5.63
CA GLN A 270 16.94 22.38 4.33
C GLN A 270 18.41 22.48 3.86
N ASN A 271 19.37 22.75 4.73
CA ASN A 271 20.76 22.64 4.32
C ASN A 271 21.12 21.18 4.08
N PRO A 272 21.50 20.78 2.84
CA PRO A 272 22.01 19.44 2.60
C PRO A 272 23.26 19.22 3.46
N PRO A 273 23.52 17.99 3.89
CA PRO A 273 24.78 17.71 4.59
C PRO A 273 25.93 18.17 3.70
N SER A 274 26.83 18.95 4.28
CA SER A 274 28.10 19.32 3.64
C SER A 274 28.80 18.03 3.19
N VAL A 275 29.12 17.96 1.89
CA VAL A 275 29.81 16.85 1.23
C VAL A 275 31.19 16.66 1.83
#